data_a13199b2f6f982275cbf1f728275bb05
#
_entry.id   a13199b2f6f982275cbf1f728275bb05
#
_cell.length_a   1.000
_cell.length_b   1.000
_cell.length_c   1.000
_cell.angle_alpha   90.00
_cell.angle_beta   90.00
_cell.angle_gamma   90.00
#
_symmetry.space_group_name_H-M   'P 1'
#
loop_
_entity.id
_entity.type
_entity.pdbx_description
1 polymer ?
#
loop_
_entity_poly.entity_id
_entity_poly.type
_entity_poly.pdbx_seq_one_letter_code
_entity_poly.pdbx_strand_id
1 'polypeptide(L)'
;MDIRLKLILAAVILFMVGLPVSGILRGTKPPPPDPDLAKIAEPLQNPQARSSSDSPQQITKEEMVFIPPGEFIQGTKQGGFNERPERIVNLKGYWISRYEVTNHHYLDFVEQTGHRKPGPPSRYAKRLAQLRSPNQPVAYVSWHDADAYCRWKGMRLPTEAEWEKAMRGIDGRLWPWGNSPRIFKANLGGSEDGYEATAPVGSFPLDRSPFGVYDGFGNMMEWVENWYEEQAVNLNESREANSADRGGYKTLRGAGYTSYGIDLRITARSFMVPDFRDETIGFRCATSKLDKNPNDSLL
;
A
#
# COMPACT_ATOMS: atom_id res chain seq x y z
N MET A 1 -24.50 -13.27 24.36
CA MET A 1 -23.49 -12.44 23.68
C MET A 1 -22.20 -12.54 24.50
N ASP A 2 -21.23 -13.23 23.95
CA ASP A 2 -20.03 -13.71 24.65
C ASP A 2 -19.13 -12.57 25.13
N ILE A 3 -18.61 -12.66 26.35
CA ILE A 3 -17.71 -11.67 26.98
C ILE A 3 -16.46 -11.41 26.13
N ARG A 4 -16.02 -12.41 25.37
CA ARG A 4 -14.89 -12.28 24.45
C ARG A 4 -15.16 -11.31 23.30
N LEU A 5 -16.39 -11.26 22.79
CA LEU A 5 -16.78 -10.34 21.73
C LEU A 5 -16.83 -8.88 22.22
N LYS A 6 -17.17 -8.66 23.49
CA LYS A 6 -17.17 -7.31 24.11
C LYS A 6 -15.75 -6.77 24.32
N LEU A 7 -14.76 -7.63 24.58
CA LEU A 7 -13.36 -7.23 24.75
C LEU A 7 -12.71 -6.87 23.40
N ILE A 8 -13.07 -7.56 22.31
CA ILE A 8 -12.58 -7.23 20.97
C ILE A 8 -13.17 -5.90 20.47
N LEU A 9 -14.47 -5.66 20.72
CA LEU A 9 -15.08 -4.37 20.38
C LEU A 9 -14.50 -3.20 21.20
N ALA A 10 -14.15 -3.43 22.47
CA ALA A 10 -13.52 -2.41 23.32
C ALA A 10 -12.10 -2.07 22.86
N ALA A 11 -11.33 -3.04 22.36
CA ALA A 11 -9.99 -2.81 21.82
C ALA A 11 -10.00 -1.98 20.53
N VAL A 12 -10.99 -2.21 19.65
CA VAL A 12 -11.15 -1.45 18.40
C VAL A 12 -11.60 -0.01 18.68
N ILE A 13 -12.41 0.22 19.72
CA ILE A 13 -12.87 1.57 20.07
C ILE A 13 -11.78 2.38 20.81
N LEU A 14 -10.87 1.74 21.55
CA LEU A 14 -9.77 2.42 22.25
C LEU A 14 -8.68 2.95 21.28
N PHE A 15 -8.60 2.40 20.08
CA PHE A 15 -7.67 2.90 19.04
C PHE A 15 -8.19 4.13 18.29
N MET A 16 -9.48 4.48 18.45
CA MET A 16 -10.12 5.61 17.75
C MET A 16 -10.29 6.88 18.60
N VAL A 17 -9.95 6.84 19.89
CA VAL A 17 -10.03 8.02 20.76
C VAL A 17 -8.62 8.36 21.27
N GLY A 18 -7.93 9.21 20.52
CA GLY A 18 -6.69 9.82 20.96
C GLY A 18 -6.90 10.69 22.18
N LEU A 19 -6.60 10.19 23.37
CA LEU A 19 -6.44 11.00 24.58
C LEU A 19 -4.99 11.53 24.61
N PRO A 20 -4.78 12.83 24.87
CA PRO A 20 -3.44 13.39 24.99
C PRO A 20 -2.81 12.94 26.30
N VAL A 21 -1.75 12.13 26.20
CA VAL A 21 -0.85 11.89 27.33
C VAL A 21 0.15 13.06 27.37
N SER A 22 -0.16 14.06 28.18
CA SER A 22 0.78 15.13 28.54
C SER A 22 1.84 14.58 29.49
N GLY A 23 2.93 14.10 28.93
CA GLY A 23 4.17 13.75 29.63
C GLY A 23 5.29 14.65 29.19
N ILE A 24 5.75 15.50 30.07
CA ILE A 24 6.85 16.46 29.93
C ILE A 24 8.14 15.73 29.57
N LEU A 25 8.58 15.82 28.32
CA LEU A 25 9.97 15.55 27.92
C LEU A 25 10.66 16.88 27.60
N ARG A 26 11.61 17.24 28.46
CA ARG A 26 12.48 18.40 28.29
C ARG A 26 13.34 18.19 27.02
N GLY A 27 13.39 19.26 26.22
CA GLY A 27 13.99 19.31 24.91
C GLY A 27 15.45 18.84 24.83
N THR A 28 15.66 17.96 23.89
CA THR A 28 16.95 17.81 23.21
C THR A 28 16.78 18.35 21.80
N LYS A 29 17.66 19.26 21.44
CA LYS A 29 17.71 19.88 20.10
C LYS A 29 17.84 18.78 19.05
N PRO A 30 17.06 18.81 17.96
CA PRO A 30 17.22 17.81 16.90
C PRO A 30 18.64 17.85 16.34
N PRO A 31 19.21 16.70 15.94
CA PRO A 31 20.51 16.66 15.29
C PRO A 31 20.48 17.44 13.97
N PRO A 32 21.60 18.01 13.55
CA PRO A 32 21.68 18.73 12.27
C PRO A 32 21.38 17.78 11.11
N PRO A 33 20.82 18.30 10.00
CA PRO A 33 20.52 17.48 8.83
C PRO A 33 21.82 16.88 8.26
N ASP A 34 21.72 15.64 7.81
CA ASP A 34 22.78 14.87 7.18
C ASP A 34 23.26 15.58 5.91
N PRO A 35 24.52 15.96 5.77
CA PRO A 35 25.04 16.71 4.62
C PRO A 35 24.97 15.92 3.29
N ASP A 36 24.76 14.60 3.32
CA ASP A 36 24.61 13.80 2.11
C ASP A 36 23.19 13.86 1.52
N LEU A 37 22.19 14.34 2.27
CA LEU A 37 20.83 14.55 1.76
C LEU A 37 20.72 15.72 0.78
N ALA A 38 21.63 16.69 0.82
CA ALA A 38 21.63 17.83 -0.09
C ALA A 38 22.09 17.47 -1.51
N LYS A 39 22.71 16.32 -1.72
CA LYS A 39 23.22 15.87 -3.02
C LYS A 39 22.22 15.05 -3.85
N ILE A 40 21.09 14.66 -3.26
CA ILE A 40 20.10 13.77 -3.92
C ILE A 40 18.83 14.53 -4.37
N ALA A 41 18.70 15.81 -3.99
CA ALA A 41 17.55 16.63 -4.36
C ALA A 41 17.80 17.38 -5.68
N GLU A 42 17.84 16.67 -6.80
CA GLU A 42 17.53 17.32 -8.08
C GLU A 42 16.00 17.36 -8.23
N PRO A 43 15.39 18.54 -8.52
CA PRO A 43 13.97 18.63 -8.72
C PRO A 43 13.60 17.90 -10.02
N LEU A 44 12.72 16.90 -9.93
CA LEU A 44 12.10 16.27 -11.08
C LEU A 44 11.39 17.33 -11.90
N GLN A 45 11.89 17.55 -13.11
CA GLN A 45 11.33 18.48 -14.08
C GLN A 45 9.88 18.07 -14.40
N ASN A 46 9.00 19.07 -14.33
CA ASN A 46 7.58 19.03 -14.58
C ASN A 46 7.24 18.28 -15.90
N PRO A 47 6.43 17.19 -15.88
CA PRO A 47 5.98 16.57 -17.13
C PRO A 47 4.94 17.48 -17.80
N GLN A 48 5.26 17.93 -18.98
CA GLN A 48 4.38 18.70 -19.85
C GLN A 48 3.07 17.93 -20.12
N ALA A 49 1.96 18.69 -20.13
CA ALA A 49 0.63 18.23 -20.51
C ALA A 49 0.65 17.50 -21.87
N ARG A 50 0.24 16.24 -21.90
CA ARG A 50 0.02 15.49 -23.14
C ARG A 50 -1.44 15.55 -23.53
N SER A 51 -1.67 15.79 -24.81
CA SER A 51 -2.96 15.85 -25.49
C SER A 51 -3.67 14.48 -25.49
N SER A 52 -4.99 14.52 -25.33
CA SER A 52 -5.90 13.38 -25.44
C SER A 52 -5.83 12.71 -26.82
N SER A 53 -5.57 11.40 -26.87
CA SER A 53 -5.95 10.53 -27.98
C SER A 53 -6.40 9.17 -27.45
N ASP A 54 -7.59 8.77 -27.88
CA ASP A 54 -8.31 7.58 -27.50
C ASP A 54 -7.57 6.28 -27.80
N SER A 55 -7.14 5.59 -26.76
CA SER A 55 -6.90 4.15 -26.72
C SER A 55 -6.72 3.76 -25.24
N PRO A 56 -7.09 2.56 -24.75
CA PRO A 56 -6.74 2.14 -23.40
C PRO A 56 -5.24 2.30 -23.26
N GLN A 57 -4.80 3.17 -22.34
CA GLN A 57 -3.38 3.47 -22.17
C GLN A 57 -2.66 2.17 -21.86
N GLN A 58 -1.81 1.73 -22.80
CA GLN A 58 -0.92 0.59 -22.58
C GLN A 58 -0.07 0.92 -21.36
N ILE A 59 -0.10 0.02 -20.37
CA ILE A 59 0.75 0.10 -19.18
C ILE A 59 2.19 0.10 -19.67
N THR A 60 2.91 1.19 -19.42
CA THR A 60 4.32 1.26 -19.81
C THR A 60 5.15 0.39 -18.88
N LYS A 61 6.23 -0.24 -19.40
CA LYS A 61 7.20 -0.98 -18.56
C LYS A 61 7.76 -0.13 -17.41
N GLU A 62 7.72 1.19 -17.54
CA GLU A 62 8.20 2.15 -16.53
C GLU A 62 7.29 2.21 -15.29
N GLU A 63 6.01 1.86 -15.44
CA GLU A 63 5.04 1.85 -14.34
C GLU A 63 5.00 0.53 -13.58
N MET A 64 5.62 -0.53 -14.12
CA MET A 64 5.66 -1.85 -13.52
C MET A 64 7.08 -2.26 -13.14
N VAL A 65 7.19 -2.97 -12.02
CA VAL A 65 8.45 -3.53 -11.51
C VAL A 65 8.39 -5.04 -11.63
N PHE A 66 9.40 -5.65 -12.25
CA PHE A 66 9.53 -7.11 -12.29
C PHE A 66 10.12 -7.62 -10.98
N ILE A 67 9.40 -8.53 -10.35
CA ILE A 67 9.87 -9.26 -9.17
C ILE A 67 10.30 -10.64 -9.62
N PRO A 68 11.60 -10.96 -9.51
CA PRO A 68 12.12 -12.24 -10.02
C PRO A 68 11.56 -13.44 -9.26
N PRO A 69 11.46 -14.60 -9.92
CA PRO A 69 11.08 -15.83 -9.23
C PRO A 69 12.11 -16.21 -8.16
N GLY A 70 11.71 -17.02 -7.21
CA GLY A 70 12.58 -17.56 -6.17
C GLY A 70 12.08 -17.33 -4.78
N GLU A 71 12.87 -17.74 -3.82
CA GLU A 71 12.56 -17.73 -2.40
C GLU A 71 12.66 -16.34 -1.78
N PHE A 72 11.87 -16.10 -0.74
CA PHE A 72 11.98 -14.97 0.16
C PHE A 72 11.52 -15.35 1.57
N ILE A 73 11.91 -14.56 2.55
CA ILE A 73 11.49 -14.73 3.94
C ILE A 73 10.17 -13.99 4.13
N GLN A 74 9.07 -14.71 4.34
CA GLN A 74 7.74 -14.20 4.64
C GLN A 74 7.46 -14.22 6.14
N GLY A 75 6.71 -13.22 6.65
CA GLY A 75 6.38 -13.13 8.06
C GLY A 75 7.57 -12.77 8.93
N THR A 76 7.41 -12.82 10.24
CA THR A 76 8.47 -12.47 11.18
C THR A 76 8.29 -13.18 12.52
N LYS A 77 9.40 -13.41 13.23
CA LYS A 77 9.39 -13.91 14.62
C LYS A 77 9.11 -12.79 15.64
N GLN A 78 9.30 -11.53 15.25
CA GLN A 78 9.25 -10.36 16.15
C GLN A 78 7.91 -9.63 16.15
N GLY A 79 7.04 -9.92 15.18
CA GLY A 79 5.75 -9.28 15.02
C GLY A 79 4.62 -9.87 15.85
N GLY A 80 3.42 -9.36 15.60
CA GLY A 80 2.18 -9.88 16.17
C GLY A 80 1.90 -11.34 15.78
N PHE A 81 0.92 -11.93 16.42
CA PHE A 81 0.52 -13.32 16.13
C PHE A 81 0.15 -13.53 14.66
N ASN A 82 -0.53 -12.56 14.07
CA ASN A 82 -0.96 -12.57 12.67
C ASN A 82 0.16 -12.37 11.66
N GLU A 83 1.35 -11.97 12.09
CA GLU A 83 2.54 -11.83 11.23
C GLU A 83 3.38 -13.13 11.22
N ARG A 84 3.03 -14.11 12.04
CA ARG A 84 3.74 -15.38 12.20
C ARG A 84 3.06 -16.52 11.43
N PRO A 85 3.79 -17.59 11.10
CA PRO A 85 5.21 -17.83 11.33
C PRO A 85 6.10 -17.12 10.30
N GLU A 86 7.38 -16.88 10.66
CA GLU A 86 8.42 -16.61 9.68
C GLU A 86 8.73 -17.88 8.90
N ARG A 87 8.73 -17.82 7.59
CA ARG A 87 8.95 -18.97 6.71
C ARG A 87 9.56 -18.59 5.37
N ILE A 88 10.19 -19.55 4.73
CA ILE A 88 10.68 -19.40 3.35
C ILE A 88 9.54 -19.77 2.41
N VAL A 89 9.25 -18.87 1.47
CA VAL A 89 8.22 -19.02 0.45
C VAL A 89 8.85 -18.83 -0.92
N ASN A 90 8.52 -19.72 -1.87
CA ASN A 90 8.96 -19.63 -3.25
C ASN A 90 7.83 -19.10 -4.13
N LEU A 91 8.07 -18.00 -4.84
CA LEU A 91 7.12 -17.41 -5.78
C LEU A 91 7.63 -17.50 -7.22
N LYS A 92 6.69 -17.62 -8.17
CA LYS A 92 6.97 -17.39 -9.59
C LYS A 92 7.29 -15.91 -9.83
N GLY A 93 7.94 -15.58 -10.93
CA GLY A 93 8.14 -14.19 -11.34
C GLY A 93 6.81 -13.51 -11.68
N TYR A 94 6.69 -12.25 -11.33
CA TYR A 94 5.50 -11.43 -11.59
C TYR A 94 5.90 -9.96 -11.73
N TRP A 95 4.98 -9.14 -12.22
CA TRP A 95 5.08 -7.71 -12.28
C TRP A 95 4.13 -7.09 -11.28
N ILE A 96 4.53 -5.99 -10.64
CA ILE A 96 3.71 -5.23 -9.71
C ILE A 96 3.83 -3.74 -10.03
N SER A 97 2.76 -2.97 -9.83
CA SER A 97 2.81 -1.52 -10.02
C SER A 97 3.87 -0.89 -9.13
N ARG A 98 4.69 -0.01 -9.72
CA ARG A 98 5.75 0.73 -9.00
C ARG A 98 5.17 1.56 -7.87
N TYR A 99 4.00 2.15 -8.09
CA TYR A 99 3.28 3.03 -7.20
C TYR A 99 1.88 2.52 -6.93
N GLU A 100 1.23 3.09 -5.94
CA GLU A 100 -0.21 2.96 -5.73
C GLU A 100 -0.98 3.52 -6.93
N VAL A 101 -2.20 3.05 -7.17
CA VAL A 101 -3.09 3.60 -8.22
C VAL A 101 -3.48 5.01 -7.83
N THR A 102 -3.23 5.97 -8.71
CA THR A 102 -3.52 7.39 -8.46
C THR A 102 -4.97 7.77 -8.77
N ASN A 103 -5.42 8.91 -8.25
CA ASN A 103 -6.72 9.48 -8.58
C ASN A 103 -6.90 9.69 -10.10
N HIS A 104 -5.86 10.16 -10.79
CA HIS A 104 -5.90 10.33 -12.25
C HIS A 104 -6.21 9.01 -12.96
N HIS A 105 -5.44 7.97 -12.68
CA HIS A 105 -5.64 6.65 -13.30
C HIS A 105 -7.00 6.03 -12.97
N TYR A 106 -7.48 6.22 -11.73
CA TYR A 106 -8.77 5.67 -11.33
C TYR A 106 -9.94 6.43 -11.99
N LEU A 107 -9.83 7.74 -12.17
CA LEU A 107 -10.87 8.54 -12.86
C LEU A 107 -10.95 8.19 -14.34
N ASP A 108 -9.85 7.89 -15.02
CA ASP A 108 -9.86 7.36 -16.39
C ASP A 108 -10.65 6.05 -16.49
N PHE A 109 -10.48 5.16 -15.51
CA PHE A 109 -11.28 3.93 -15.41
C PHE A 109 -12.78 4.23 -15.26
N VAL A 110 -13.11 5.17 -14.38
CA VAL A 110 -14.51 5.58 -14.17
C VAL A 110 -15.12 6.14 -15.46
N GLU A 111 -14.39 7.00 -16.19
CA GLU A 111 -14.87 7.58 -17.44
C GLU A 111 -15.09 6.53 -18.53
N GLN A 112 -14.18 5.57 -18.66
CA GLN A 112 -14.26 4.58 -19.74
C GLN A 112 -15.25 3.45 -19.46
N THR A 113 -15.56 3.17 -18.19
CA THR A 113 -16.41 2.01 -17.84
C THR A 113 -17.75 2.38 -17.23
N GLY A 114 -17.93 3.62 -16.80
CA GLY A 114 -19.10 4.02 -16.01
C GLY A 114 -19.06 3.50 -14.56
N HIS A 115 -17.92 2.97 -14.11
CA HIS A 115 -17.78 2.50 -12.73
C HIS A 115 -18.03 3.66 -11.74
N ARG A 116 -18.39 3.34 -10.51
CA ARG A 116 -18.66 4.34 -9.48
C ARG A 116 -17.41 5.16 -9.14
N LYS A 117 -17.60 6.46 -8.92
CA LYS A 117 -16.53 7.34 -8.44
C LYS A 117 -16.11 6.98 -7.00
N PRO A 118 -14.85 7.25 -6.62
CA PRO A 118 -14.44 7.17 -5.24
C PRO A 118 -15.35 8.07 -4.39
N GLY A 119 -15.95 7.50 -3.36
CA GLY A 119 -16.93 8.25 -2.57
C GLY A 119 -16.30 8.91 -1.36
N PRO A 120 -16.60 10.18 -1.05
CA PRO A 120 -16.26 10.76 0.23
C PRO A 120 -17.35 10.52 1.25
N PRO A 121 -17.01 10.29 2.51
CA PRO A 121 -17.86 10.73 3.59
C PRO A 121 -17.79 12.27 3.66
N SER A 122 -18.94 12.90 3.69
CA SER A 122 -19.09 14.37 3.59
C SER A 122 -18.49 15.16 4.77
N ARG A 123 -18.13 14.52 5.87
CA ARG A 123 -17.69 15.18 7.11
C ARG A 123 -16.22 15.60 7.19
N TYR A 124 -15.40 15.30 6.17
CA TYR A 124 -13.96 15.63 6.16
C TYR A 124 -13.56 16.50 4.96
N ALA A 125 -14.39 17.44 4.58
CA ALA A 125 -14.26 18.25 3.37
C ALA A 125 -12.89 18.96 3.19
N LYS A 126 -12.20 19.35 4.27
CA LYS A 126 -10.88 20.01 4.18
C LYS A 126 -9.76 19.06 3.75
N ARG A 127 -9.75 17.82 4.25
CA ARG A 127 -8.80 16.77 3.85
C ARG A 127 -9.04 16.27 2.43
N LEU A 128 -10.29 16.31 1.97
CA LEU A 128 -10.69 15.83 0.65
C LEU A 128 -9.97 16.50 -0.52
N ALA A 129 -9.61 17.79 -0.40
CA ALA A 129 -8.91 18.50 -1.47
C ALA A 129 -7.52 17.88 -1.72
N GLN A 130 -6.77 17.57 -0.66
CA GLN A 130 -5.47 16.91 -0.77
C GLN A 130 -5.61 15.47 -1.32
N LEU A 131 -6.56 14.67 -0.76
CA LEU A 131 -6.80 13.30 -1.19
C LEU A 131 -7.26 13.16 -2.65
N ARG A 132 -7.67 14.24 -3.31
CA ARG A 132 -8.17 14.23 -4.70
C ARG A 132 -7.20 14.77 -5.74
N SER A 133 -6.01 15.17 -5.34
CA SER A 133 -5.02 15.62 -6.31
C SER A 133 -4.66 14.47 -7.27
N PRO A 134 -4.45 14.76 -8.56
CA PRO A 134 -4.30 13.73 -9.60
C PRO A 134 -3.21 12.68 -9.30
N ASN A 135 -2.09 13.12 -8.75
CA ASN A 135 -0.92 12.29 -8.50
C ASN A 135 -0.92 11.61 -7.10
N GLN A 136 -1.94 11.83 -6.30
CA GLN A 136 -2.08 11.15 -5.02
C GLN A 136 -2.79 9.81 -5.20
N PRO A 137 -2.55 8.83 -4.30
CA PRO A 137 -3.22 7.54 -4.35
C PRO A 137 -4.73 7.73 -4.25
N VAL A 138 -5.48 6.91 -4.96
CA VAL A 138 -6.93 6.89 -4.87
C VAL A 138 -7.36 6.35 -3.50
N ALA A 139 -8.22 7.09 -2.82
CA ALA A 139 -8.84 6.72 -1.55
C ALA A 139 -10.33 6.43 -1.72
N TYR A 140 -10.98 5.92 -0.67
CA TYR A 140 -12.42 5.61 -0.67
C TYR A 140 -12.85 4.59 -1.73
N VAL A 141 -12.01 3.62 -1.99
CA VAL A 141 -12.25 2.47 -2.86
C VAL A 141 -12.39 1.20 -2.04
N SER A 142 -13.39 0.38 -2.34
CA SER A 142 -13.56 -0.94 -1.75
C SER A 142 -12.62 -1.96 -2.41
N TRP A 143 -12.53 -3.16 -1.82
CA TRP A 143 -11.81 -4.25 -2.45
C TRP A 143 -12.36 -4.58 -3.84
N HIS A 144 -13.69 -4.56 -3.99
CA HIS A 144 -14.36 -4.80 -5.28
C HIS A 144 -14.04 -3.72 -6.31
N ASP A 145 -13.94 -2.47 -5.89
CA ASP A 145 -13.53 -1.36 -6.78
C ASP A 145 -12.08 -1.53 -7.25
N ALA A 146 -11.20 -1.92 -6.33
CA ALA A 146 -9.79 -2.17 -6.61
C ALA A 146 -9.58 -3.37 -7.56
N ASP A 147 -10.27 -4.48 -7.32
CA ASP A 147 -10.26 -5.66 -8.19
C ASP A 147 -10.81 -5.34 -9.58
N ALA A 148 -11.94 -4.60 -9.66
CA ALA A 148 -12.52 -4.18 -10.93
C ALA A 148 -11.56 -3.31 -11.75
N TYR A 149 -10.88 -2.35 -11.11
CA TYR A 149 -9.85 -1.54 -11.77
C TYR A 149 -8.70 -2.38 -12.31
N CYS A 150 -8.13 -3.26 -11.47
CA CYS A 150 -7.01 -4.09 -11.91
C CYS A 150 -7.42 -5.02 -13.06
N ARG A 151 -8.62 -5.61 -13.02
CA ARG A 151 -9.15 -6.44 -14.12
C ARG A 151 -9.37 -5.64 -15.40
N TRP A 152 -9.88 -4.43 -15.31
CA TRP A 152 -10.01 -3.54 -16.47
C TRP A 152 -8.67 -3.28 -17.15
N LYS A 153 -7.58 -3.17 -16.36
CA LYS A 153 -6.20 -3.06 -16.88
C LYS A 153 -5.60 -4.40 -17.36
N GLY A 154 -6.36 -5.51 -17.38
CA GLY A 154 -5.82 -6.84 -17.69
C GLY A 154 -4.90 -7.41 -16.61
N MET A 155 -5.01 -6.88 -15.39
CA MET A 155 -4.22 -7.26 -14.22
C MET A 155 -5.11 -7.83 -13.10
N ARG A 156 -4.56 -7.99 -11.92
CA ARG A 156 -5.24 -8.39 -10.69
C ARG A 156 -4.65 -7.66 -9.49
N LEU A 157 -5.27 -7.77 -8.35
CA LEU A 157 -4.62 -7.40 -7.10
C LEU A 157 -3.42 -8.35 -6.84
N PRO A 158 -2.34 -7.89 -6.20
CA PRO A 158 -1.28 -8.77 -5.77
C PRO A 158 -1.79 -9.72 -4.68
N THR A 159 -1.27 -10.94 -4.64
CA THR A 159 -1.44 -11.76 -3.45
C THR A 159 -0.66 -11.15 -2.28
N GLU A 160 -1.03 -11.49 -1.07
CA GLU A 160 -0.37 -11.00 0.14
C GLU A 160 1.14 -11.34 0.15
N ALA A 161 1.50 -12.53 -0.32
CA ALA A 161 2.89 -12.96 -0.43
C ALA A 161 3.66 -12.18 -1.52
N GLU A 162 3.02 -11.91 -2.65
CA GLU A 162 3.61 -11.07 -3.70
C GLU A 162 3.84 -9.65 -3.21
N TRP A 163 2.84 -9.06 -2.55
CA TRP A 163 2.97 -7.74 -1.97
C TRP A 163 4.15 -7.67 -0.99
N GLU A 164 4.23 -8.62 -0.05
CA GLU A 164 5.30 -8.64 0.96
C GLU A 164 6.68 -8.81 0.33
N LYS A 165 6.85 -9.74 -0.62
CA LYS A 165 8.12 -9.91 -1.34
C LYS A 165 8.53 -8.64 -2.07
N ALA A 166 7.59 -7.99 -2.78
CA ALA A 166 7.84 -6.79 -3.56
C ALA A 166 8.34 -5.63 -2.68
N MET A 167 7.78 -5.47 -1.48
CA MET A 167 8.13 -4.38 -0.56
C MET A 167 9.34 -4.69 0.31
N ARG A 168 9.52 -5.95 0.69
CA ARG A 168 10.52 -6.38 1.68
C ARG A 168 11.83 -6.84 1.05
N GLY A 169 11.81 -7.32 -0.20
CA GLY A 169 12.95 -8.04 -0.76
C GLY A 169 12.98 -9.51 -0.33
N ILE A 170 14.17 -10.11 -0.35
CA ILE A 170 14.35 -11.55 -0.05
C ILE A 170 14.99 -11.82 1.30
N ASP A 171 15.59 -10.82 1.93
CA ASP A 171 16.47 -10.95 3.10
C ASP A 171 15.77 -10.83 4.45
N GLY A 172 14.44 -10.69 4.45
CA GLY A 172 13.67 -10.63 5.70
C GLY A 172 13.76 -9.32 6.47
N ARG A 173 14.18 -8.22 5.83
CA ARG A 173 14.24 -6.88 6.44
C ARG A 173 12.88 -6.43 6.96
N LEU A 174 12.89 -5.55 7.99
CA LEU A 174 11.67 -5.07 8.64
C LEU A 174 11.03 -3.89 7.93
N TRP A 175 11.84 -3.08 7.22
CA TRP A 175 11.41 -1.90 6.48
C TRP A 175 12.00 -1.93 5.06
N PRO A 176 11.43 -1.19 4.08
CA PRO A 176 11.98 -1.14 2.72
C PRO A 176 13.47 -0.75 2.68
N TRP A 177 13.89 0.12 3.59
CA TRP A 177 15.27 0.62 3.71
C TRP A 177 16.19 -0.22 4.61
N GLY A 178 15.76 -1.38 5.12
CA GLY A 178 16.56 -2.28 5.97
C GLY A 178 16.01 -2.45 7.37
N ASN A 179 16.88 -2.64 8.37
CA ASN A 179 16.51 -2.99 9.75
C ASN A 179 16.73 -1.85 10.78
N SER A 180 17.06 -0.65 10.32
CA SER A 180 17.16 0.53 11.20
C SER A 180 15.84 1.26 11.27
N PRO A 181 15.21 1.41 12.45
CA PRO A 181 13.99 2.18 12.60
C PRO A 181 14.26 3.66 12.31
N ARG A 182 13.63 4.20 11.28
CA ARG A 182 13.70 5.63 10.92
C ARG A 182 12.33 6.05 10.38
N ILE A 183 11.57 6.72 11.23
CA ILE A 183 10.17 7.07 10.97
C ILE A 183 9.95 8.14 9.89
N PHE A 184 10.95 8.97 9.58
CA PHE A 184 10.80 10.04 8.58
C PHE A 184 11.13 9.64 7.13
N LYS A 185 11.10 8.37 6.82
CA LYS A 185 11.41 7.86 5.48
C LYS A 185 10.19 7.52 4.64
N ALA A 186 9.00 7.62 5.23
CA ALA A 186 7.72 7.30 4.64
C ALA A 186 6.65 8.28 5.13
N ASN A 187 5.54 8.41 4.42
CA ASN A 187 4.39 9.20 4.85
C ASN A 187 3.60 8.42 5.91
N LEU A 188 3.79 8.79 7.16
CA LEU A 188 3.16 8.19 8.34
C LEU A 188 2.39 9.24 9.15
N GLY A 189 1.81 8.83 10.28
CA GLY A 189 1.00 9.72 11.13
C GLY A 189 1.79 10.90 11.67
N GLY A 190 1.21 12.09 11.53
CA GLY A 190 1.81 13.37 11.87
C GLY A 190 1.87 14.30 10.67
N SER A 191 2.59 15.40 10.81
CA SER A 191 2.86 16.37 9.74
C SER A 191 4.36 16.67 9.61
N GLU A 192 5.18 15.94 10.34
CA GLU A 192 6.63 16.13 10.39
C GLU A 192 7.31 15.73 9.07
N ASP A 193 6.65 14.91 8.28
CA ASP A 193 7.06 14.48 6.94
C ASP A 193 6.66 15.49 5.84
N GLY A 194 5.91 16.55 6.20
CA GLY A 194 5.46 17.61 5.31
C GLY A 194 4.04 17.41 4.74
N TYR A 195 3.35 16.35 5.10
CA TYR A 195 2.00 16.04 4.62
C TYR A 195 1.02 15.79 5.79
N GLU A 196 -0.16 16.41 5.73
CA GLU A 196 -1.24 16.16 6.70
C GLU A 196 -2.14 14.98 6.28
N ALA A 197 -2.02 14.53 5.03
CA ALA A 197 -2.75 13.44 4.43
C ALA A 197 -1.83 12.67 3.49
N THR A 198 -2.36 12.03 2.43
CA THR A 198 -1.53 11.35 1.45
C THR A 198 -0.56 12.30 0.75
N ALA A 199 0.61 11.81 0.38
CA ALA A 199 1.55 12.47 -0.50
C ALA A 199 1.33 12.01 -1.96
N PRO A 200 1.76 12.79 -2.98
CA PRO A 200 1.90 12.27 -4.32
C PRO A 200 2.75 11.00 -4.33
N VAL A 201 2.34 10.00 -5.10
CA VAL A 201 3.06 8.71 -5.13
C VAL A 201 4.54 8.91 -5.48
N GLY A 202 5.43 8.17 -4.82
CA GLY A 202 6.88 8.27 -5.01
C GLY A 202 7.54 9.47 -4.34
N SER A 203 6.84 10.23 -3.49
CA SER A 203 7.41 11.41 -2.80
C SER A 203 8.50 11.05 -1.79
N PHE A 204 8.56 9.80 -1.33
CA PHE A 204 9.50 9.32 -0.33
C PHE A 204 10.55 8.38 -0.95
N PRO A 205 11.70 8.89 -1.44
CA PRO A 205 12.70 8.08 -2.13
C PRO A 205 13.35 7.00 -1.27
N LEU A 206 13.23 7.11 0.05
CA LEU A 206 13.73 6.12 1.00
C LEU A 206 12.68 5.04 1.32
N ASP A 207 11.39 5.29 1.09
CA ASP A 207 10.34 4.26 1.10
C ASP A 207 10.30 3.55 -0.25
N ARG A 208 11.46 3.03 -0.61
CA ARG A 208 11.69 2.28 -1.85
C ARG A 208 12.23 0.90 -1.52
N SER A 209 11.54 -0.11 -2.01
CA SER A 209 11.95 -1.50 -1.84
C SER A 209 13.25 -1.81 -2.59
N PRO A 210 13.94 -2.93 -2.27
CA PRO A 210 15.11 -3.39 -3.04
C PRO A 210 14.84 -3.60 -4.52
N PHE A 211 13.59 -3.88 -4.88
CA PHE A 211 13.18 -4.05 -6.28
C PHE A 211 12.78 -2.74 -6.96
N GLY A 212 12.64 -1.65 -6.22
CA GLY A 212 12.27 -0.34 -6.76
C GLY A 212 10.77 -0.05 -6.75
N VAL A 213 10.00 -0.72 -5.89
CA VAL A 213 8.60 -0.41 -5.60
C VAL A 213 8.56 0.65 -4.50
N TYR A 214 7.72 1.66 -4.63
CA TYR A 214 7.59 2.79 -3.71
C TYR A 214 6.33 2.72 -2.88
N ASP A 215 6.29 3.50 -1.79
CA ASP A 215 5.13 3.75 -0.95
C ASP A 215 4.52 2.45 -0.38
N GLY A 216 5.39 1.51 0.00
CA GLY A 216 4.94 0.23 0.56
C GLY A 216 4.85 0.23 2.08
N PHE A 217 5.43 1.23 2.74
CA PHE A 217 5.43 1.30 4.20
C PHE A 217 4.54 2.44 4.74
N GLY A 218 4.35 3.51 3.97
CA GLY A 218 3.52 4.66 4.31
C GLY A 218 2.46 4.94 3.25
N ASN A 219 1.92 6.13 3.28
CA ASN A 219 0.93 6.69 2.38
C ASN A 219 -0.45 6.04 2.53
N MET A 220 -0.71 4.85 1.95
CA MET A 220 -1.96 4.12 2.10
C MET A 220 -1.74 2.70 2.58
N MET A 221 -2.67 2.16 3.36
CA MET A 221 -2.84 0.71 3.43
C MET A 221 -3.40 0.21 2.11
N GLU A 222 -3.04 -0.99 1.69
CA GLU A 222 -3.38 -1.50 0.37
C GLU A 222 -4.19 -2.79 0.42
N TRP A 223 -5.28 -2.81 -0.37
CA TRP A 223 -6.02 -4.03 -0.63
C TRP A 223 -5.14 -5.04 -1.37
N VAL A 224 -5.17 -6.30 -0.90
CA VAL A 224 -4.59 -7.45 -1.60
C VAL A 224 -5.64 -8.49 -1.92
N GLU A 225 -5.32 -9.48 -2.75
CA GLU A 225 -6.26 -10.46 -3.26
C GLU A 225 -6.85 -11.37 -2.17
N ASN A 226 -6.03 -11.71 -1.16
CA ASN A 226 -6.34 -12.74 -0.18
C ASN A 226 -7.50 -12.38 0.77
N TRP A 227 -8.27 -13.39 1.12
CA TRP A 227 -9.06 -13.35 2.33
C TRP A 227 -8.13 -13.39 3.56
N TYR A 228 -8.51 -12.68 4.60
CA TYR A 228 -7.72 -12.63 5.81
C TYR A 228 -7.84 -13.94 6.59
N GLU A 229 -6.71 -14.53 6.90
CA GLU A 229 -6.55 -15.64 7.83
C GLU A 229 -5.72 -15.15 9.02
N GLU A 230 -6.11 -15.54 10.24
CA GLU A 230 -5.47 -15.08 11.48
C GLU A 230 -3.98 -15.41 11.52
N GLN A 231 -3.59 -16.56 10.95
CA GLN A 231 -2.17 -16.89 10.74
C GLN A 231 -1.81 -16.77 9.26
N ALA A 232 -0.62 -16.25 9.01
CA ALA A 232 -0.09 -16.07 7.66
C ALA A 232 0.34 -17.40 7.00
N VAL A 233 -0.52 -18.43 6.96
CA VAL A 233 -0.10 -19.80 6.62
C VAL A 233 -0.21 -20.14 5.15
N ASN A 234 -1.14 -19.62 4.38
CA ASN A 234 -1.38 -20.00 2.98
C ASN A 234 -1.53 -18.80 2.07
N LEU A 235 -0.65 -17.81 2.23
CA LEU A 235 -0.77 -16.51 1.55
C LEU A 235 -0.45 -16.54 0.05
N ASN A 236 -0.01 -17.69 -0.48
CA ASN A 236 0.31 -17.86 -1.90
C ASN A 236 -0.91 -18.27 -2.75
N GLU A 237 -1.96 -18.72 -2.09
CA GLU A 237 -3.17 -19.19 -2.76
C GLU A 237 -4.30 -18.19 -2.43
N SER A 238 -4.91 -17.63 -3.47
CA SER A 238 -6.23 -17.01 -3.32
C SER A 238 -7.23 -18.15 -3.06
N ARG A 239 -7.49 -18.45 -1.80
CA ARG A 239 -8.55 -19.40 -1.46
C ARG A 239 -9.89 -18.76 -1.75
N GLU A 240 -10.46 -19.18 -2.84
CA GLU A 240 -11.77 -18.69 -3.30
C GLU A 240 -12.92 -18.99 -2.33
N ALA A 241 -12.88 -19.89 -1.42
CA ALA A 241 -14.13 -20.56 -1.29
C ALA A 241 -14.88 -20.41 0.03
N ASN A 242 -14.28 -20.24 1.17
CA ASN A 242 -15.04 -20.52 2.40
C ASN A 242 -15.34 -19.33 3.31
N SER A 243 -14.78 -18.17 3.02
CA SER A 243 -14.97 -16.97 3.86
C SER A 243 -16.00 -15.98 3.31
N ALA A 244 -16.26 -16.00 2.01
CA ALA A 244 -17.32 -15.16 1.39
C ALA A 244 -18.71 -15.45 1.98
N ASP A 245 -19.03 -16.73 2.15
CA ASP A 245 -20.30 -17.19 2.73
C ASP A 245 -20.43 -16.92 4.24
N ARG A 246 -19.34 -16.54 4.89
CA ARG A 246 -19.28 -16.28 6.35
C ARG A 246 -19.08 -14.81 6.71
N GLY A 247 -19.19 -13.89 5.75
CA GLY A 247 -18.91 -12.46 5.99
C GLY A 247 -17.43 -12.22 6.31
N GLY A 248 -16.52 -12.85 5.58
CA GLY A 248 -15.08 -12.76 5.80
C GLY A 248 -14.48 -11.38 5.52
N TYR A 249 -13.22 -11.21 5.92
CA TYR A 249 -12.46 -9.99 5.74
C TYR A 249 -11.42 -10.16 4.63
N LYS A 250 -11.17 -9.11 3.88
CA LYS A 250 -10.04 -9.01 2.95
C LYS A 250 -8.82 -8.44 3.67
N THR A 251 -7.65 -8.91 3.28
CA THR A 251 -6.39 -8.46 3.88
C THR A 251 -6.00 -7.08 3.36
N LEU A 252 -5.48 -6.27 4.27
CA LEU A 252 -4.81 -5.00 4.02
C LEU A 252 -3.34 -5.12 4.40
N ARG A 253 -2.46 -4.51 3.60
CA ARG A 253 -1.02 -4.51 3.82
C ARG A 253 -0.49 -3.09 3.86
N GLY A 254 0.71 -2.92 4.42
CA GLY A 254 1.35 -1.63 4.58
C GLY A 254 0.83 -0.83 5.77
N ALA A 255 1.31 0.40 5.88
CA ALA A 255 0.83 1.40 6.81
C ALA A 255 0.31 2.61 6.02
N GLY A 256 -0.64 3.34 6.55
CA GLY A 256 -1.16 4.56 5.94
C GLY A 256 -0.64 5.81 6.62
N TYR A 257 -0.88 6.97 6.02
CA TYR A 257 -0.52 8.30 6.56
C TYR A 257 -1.11 8.62 7.94
N THR A 258 -2.03 7.80 8.44
CA THR A 258 -2.58 7.91 9.81
C THR A 258 -1.95 6.93 10.78
N SER A 259 -1.00 6.10 10.35
CA SER A 259 -0.39 5.06 11.16
C SER A 259 0.72 5.63 12.04
N TYR A 260 0.72 5.27 13.32
CA TYR A 260 1.72 5.70 14.31
C TYR A 260 2.40 4.50 14.93
N GLY A 261 3.66 4.66 15.29
CA GLY A 261 4.39 3.75 16.16
C GLY A 261 5.67 3.17 15.56
N ILE A 262 6.59 2.85 16.45
CA ILE A 262 7.88 2.23 16.11
C ILE A 262 7.75 0.73 15.77
N ASP A 263 6.59 0.15 16.08
CA ASP A 263 6.30 -1.27 15.83
C ASP A 263 5.74 -1.53 14.44
N LEU A 264 5.57 -0.48 13.62
CA LEU A 264 5.17 -0.62 12.23
C LEU A 264 6.31 -1.30 11.44
N ARG A 265 5.95 -2.28 10.63
CA ARG A 265 6.87 -3.03 9.78
C ARG A 265 6.16 -3.54 8.52
N ILE A 266 6.90 -3.91 7.51
CA ILE A 266 6.35 -4.43 6.25
C ILE A 266 5.52 -5.70 6.46
N THR A 267 5.83 -6.49 7.48
CA THR A 267 5.07 -7.70 7.82
C THR A 267 3.72 -7.44 8.47
N ALA A 268 3.43 -6.20 8.89
CA ALA A 268 2.17 -5.83 9.51
C ALA A 268 0.98 -6.17 8.60
N ARG A 269 -0.06 -6.73 9.21
CA ARG A 269 -1.27 -7.18 8.54
C ARG A 269 -2.48 -6.56 9.19
N SER A 270 -3.39 -6.07 8.37
CA SER A 270 -4.71 -5.60 8.80
C SER A 270 -5.79 -6.24 7.94
N PHE A 271 -7.04 -5.98 8.25
CA PHE A 271 -8.16 -6.55 7.50
C PHE A 271 -9.41 -5.68 7.61
N MET A 272 -10.28 -5.78 6.61
CA MET A 272 -11.55 -5.08 6.60
C MET A 272 -12.58 -5.85 5.74
N VAL A 273 -13.87 -5.58 5.95
CA VAL A 273 -14.92 -6.13 5.07
C VAL A 273 -14.73 -5.62 3.63
N PRO A 274 -14.99 -6.44 2.60
CA PRO A 274 -14.67 -6.10 1.21
C PRO A 274 -15.34 -4.80 0.71
N ASP A 275 -16.51 -4.46 1.22
CA ASP A 275 -17.25 -3.26 0.81
C ASP A 275 -16.81 -1.98 1.52
N PHE A 276 -15.91 -2.08 2.51
CA PHE A 276 -15.44 -0.92 3.27
C PHE A 276 -14.65 0.03 2.39
N ARG A 277 -14.85 1.31 2.61
CA ARG A 277 -14.16 2.40 1.89
C ARG A 277 -13.75 3.47 2.88
N ASP A 278 -12.48 3.80 2.89
CA ASP A 278 -11.90 4.75 3.84
C ASP A 278 -10.84 5.63 3.17
N GLU A 279 -10.51 6.74 3.84
CA GLU A 279 -9.49 7.68 3.35
C GLU A 279 -8.06 7.15 3.48
N THR A 280 -7.86 6.05 4.20
CA THR A 280 -6.55 5.46 4.49
C THR A 280 -6.23 4.22 3.67
N ILE A 281 -7.16 3.80 2.80
CA ILE A 281 -7.05 2.54 2.04
C ILE A 281 -7.06 2.82 0.55
N GLY A 282 -6.00 2.38 -0.11
CA GLY A 282 -5.79 2.36 -1.55
C GLY A 282 -5.45 0.97 -2.06
N PHE A 283 -4.76 0.88 -3.19
CA PHE A 283 -4.33 -0.39 -3.77
C PHE A 283 -3.30 -0.17 -4.88
N ARG A 284 -2.64 -1.27 -5.27
CA ARG A 284 -1.85 -1.40 -6.50
C ARG A 284 -2.18 -2.69 -7.22
N CYS A 285 -1.78 -2.82 -8.48
CA CYS A 285 -2.06 -4.00 -9.30
C CYS A 285 -0.79 -4.84 -9.52
N ALA A 286 -1.02 -6.12 -9.86
CA ALA A 286 0.03 -7.06 -10.25
C ALA A 286 -0.42 -7.90 -11.46
N THR A 287 0.53 -8.49 -12.17
CA THR A 287 0.25 -9.45 -13.24
C THR A 287 1.39 -10.46 -13.39
N SER A 288 1.07 -11.67 -13.79
CA SER A 288 2.06 -12.69 -14.15
C SER A 288 2.54 -12.57 -15.59
N LYS A 289 1.86 -11.77 -16.43
CA LYS A 289 2.19 -11.54 -17.83
C LYS A 289 2.03 -10.05 -18.12
N LEU A 290 3.10 -9.39 -18.58
CA LEU A 290 2.95 -8.18 -19.37
C LEU A 290 2.78 -8.60 -20.83
N ASP A 291 1.76 -8.07 -21.50
CA ASP A 291 1.64 -8.24 -22.93
C ASP A 291 2.93 -7.72 -23.57
N LYS A 292 3.54 -8.56 -24.41
CA LYS A 292 4.72 -8.17 -25.17
C LYS A 292 4.31 -6.98 -26.03
N ASN A 293 5.01 -5.86 -25.88
CA ASN A 293 4.91 -4.77 -26.84
C ASN A 293 5.13 -5.38 -28.24
N PRO A 294 4.27 -5.12 -29.25
CA PRO A 294 4.44 -5.63 -30.61
C PRO A 294 5.84 -5.37 -31.20
N ASN A 295 6.56 -4.40 -30.63
CA ASN A 295 7.93 -4.04 -31.05
C ASN A 295 9.05 -4.84 -30.35
N ASP A 296 8.75 -5.68 -29.35
CA ASP A 296 9.76 -6.55 -28.68
C ASP A 296 10.10 -7.84 -29.48
N SER A 297 9.47 -8.05 -30.65
CA SER A 297 9.74 -9.19 -31.55
C SER A 297 10.87 -8.96 -32.56
N LEU A 298 11.64 -7.87 -32.44
CA LEU A 298 12.73 -7.48 -33.35
C LEU A 298 14.11 -7.37 -32.66
N LEU A 299 14.34 -8.12 -31.59
CA LEU A 299 15.69 -8.30 -31.03
C LEU A 299 16.04 -9.77 -30.91
#